data_96abfe2a6fb870154abcb66521a45d90
#
_entry.id   96abfe2a6fb870154abcb66521a45d90
#
_cell.length_a   1.000
_cell.length_b   1.000
_cell.length_c   1.000
_cell.angle_alpha   90.00
_cell.angle_beta   90.00
_cell.angle_gamma   90.00
#
_symmetry.space_group_name_H-M   'P 1'
#
loop_
_entity.id
_entity.type
_entity.pdbx_description
1 polymer ?
#
loop_
_entity_poly.entity_id
_entity_poly.type
_entity_poly.pdbx_seq_one_letter_code
_entity_poly.pdbx_strand_id
1 'polypeptide(L)'
;VITIDRLEQWLATITLYPVHFLLCSLLSFSLGAAICAFVVYRRQLHWQRETAERLEDSIQTRTFELQVALNELADKNRILEEQNTLDAMSGVRNRAYFDKKIQAELKRSRREQRPLAIVMLDIDHFKQINDNHGHLAGDAVIRGVAQRIQDLLKRSSDYVCRYGGEEFALILPNTDAEGVLALAEQIRHSIAEQPFDTEIGALAVHISAGCFASIAGSEMVSTDFIHAADQALYLAKTSGRNQVKLSMAAVVEATAVAVEGTHDELVN
;
A
#
# COMPACT_ATOMS: atom_id res chain seq x y z
N VAL A 1 33.47 86.36 69.91
CA VAL A 1 32.32 86.86 69.17
C VAL A 1 32.13 85.93 67.94
N ILE A 2 31.16 85.04 68.03
CA ILE A 2 30.78 84.17 66.90
C ILE A 2 30.02 85.06 65.95
N THR A 3 30.53 85.25 64.76
CA THR A 3 29.86 86.03 63.69
C THR A 3 28.58 85.29 63.28
N ILE A 4 27.53 86.07 63.01
CA ILE A 4 26.22 85.59 62.57
C ILE A 4 26.29 84.61 61.39
N ASP A 5 27.26 84.84 60.49
CA ASP A 5 27.55 83.99 59.32
C ASP A 5 27.94 82.55 59.73
N ARG A 6 28.65 82.35 60.80
CA ARG A 6 29.03 81.00 61.24
C ARG A 6 27.88 80.26 61.89
N LEU A 7 26.95 80.97 62.51
CA LEU A 7 25.76 80.37 63.09
C LEU A 7 24.79 79.93 61.97
N GLU A 8 24.60 80.71 60.91
CA GLU A 8 23.83 80.35 59.74
C GLU A 8 24.43 79.13 58.99
N GLN A 9 25.76 79.14 58.82
CA GLN A 9 26.44 77.93 58.22
C GLN A 9 26.25 76.70 59.09
N TRP A 10 26.31 76.82 60.41
CA TRP A 10 26.16 75.65 61.32
C TRP A 10 24.70 75.14 61.33
N LEU A 11 23.70 76.05 61.32
CA LEU A 11 22.31 75.70 61.16
C LEU A 11 21.99 75.05 59.83
N ALA A 12 22.51 75.58 58.74
CA ALA A 12 22.38 74.95 57.40
C ALA A 12 22.96 73.57 57.34
N THR A 13 24.14 73.32 58.02
CA THR A 13 24.77 71.98 58.06
C THR A 13 23.96 71.05 58.87
N ILE A 14 23.38 71.46 60.03
CA ILE A 14 22.53 70.60 60.87
C ILE A 14 21.21 70.17 60.15
N THR A 15 20.62 71.09 59.36
CA THR A 15 19.36 70.75 58.64
C THR A 15 19.63 69.97 57.38
N LEU A 16 20.82 69.98 56.78
CA LEU A 16 21.17 69.24 55.60
C LEU A 16 21.53 67.75 55.92
N TYR A 17 22.13 67.48 57.10
CA TYR A 17 22.53 66.12 57.52
C TYR A 17 21.36 65.09 57.50
N PRO A 18 20.18 65.34 58.05
CA PRO A 18 19.06 64.37 58.04
C PRO A 18 18.51 64.14 56.61
N VAL A 19 18.54 65.15 55.75
CA VAL A 19 18.09 65.00 54.36
C VAL A 19 19.05 64.10 53.55
N HIS A 20 20.37 64.29 53.69
CA HIS A 20 21.37 63.44 53.07
C HIS A 20 21.31 61.98 53.60
N PHE A 21 21.11 61.80 54.88
CA PHE A 21 20.95 60.48 55.50
C PHE A 21 19.70 59.75 54.94
N LEU A 22 18.56 60.44 54.83
CA LEU A 22 17.33 59.91 54.23
C LEU A 22 17.53 59.55 52.75
N LEU A 23 18.18 60.40 51.98
CA LEU A 23 18.49 60.11 50.57
C LEU A 23 19.40 58.90 50.41
N CYS A 24 20.46 58.76 51.18
CA CYS A 24 21.36 57.64 51.17
C CYS A 24 20.67 56.31 51.59
N SER A 25 19.78 56.36 52.58
CA SER A 25 19.01 55.18 53.04
C SER A 25 17.97 54.76 51.97
N LEU A 26 17.29 55.69 51.32
CA LEU A 26 16.38 55.40 50.19
C LEU A 26 17.12 54.81 48.99
N LEU A 27 18.28 55.37 48.65
CA LEU A 27 19.13 54.85 47.57
C LEU A 27 19.66 53.42 47.87
N SER A 28 20.08 53.15 49.09
CA SER A 28 20.55 51.83 49.47
C SER A 28 19.41 50.81 49.53
N PHE A 29 18.21 51.21 49.97
CA PHE A 29 17.03 50.35 49.92
C PHE A 29 16.57 50.06 48.49
N SER A 30 16.52 51.06 47.62
CA SER A 30 16.18 50.91 46.22
C SER A 30 17.17 50.01 45.46
N LEU A 31 18.46 50.15 45.75
CA LEU A 31 19.51 49.33 45.19
C LEU A 31 19.39 47.85 45.68
N GLY A 32 19.11 47.66 46.97
CA GLY A 32 18.87 46.32 47.54
C GLY A 32 17.65 45.68 46.91
N ALA A 33 16.53 46.41 46.75
CA ALA A 33 15.34 45.92 46.10
C ALA A 33 15.59 45.53 44.61
N ALA A 34 16.34 46.37 43.91
CA ALA A 34 16.71 46.08 42.53
C ALA A 34 17.61 44.83 42.37
N ILE A 35 18.55 44.67 43.30
CA ILE A 35 19.39 43.44 43.31
C ILE A 35 18.55 42.20 43.60
N CYS A 36 17.65 42.25 44.59
CA CYS A 36 16.74 41.16 44.90
C CYS A 36 15.82 40.82 43.70
N ALA A 37 15.21 41.83 43.09
CA ALA A 37 14.41 41.63 41.89
C ALA A 37 15.20 41.00 40.73
N PHE A 38 16.41 41.47 40.53
CA PHE A 38 17.32 40.89 39.50
C PHE A 38 17.67 39.43 39.80
N VAL A 39 17.97 39.09 41.06
CA VAL A 39 18.29 37.68 41.44
C VAL A 39 17.07 36.78 41.24
N VAL A 40 15.88 37.25 41.67
CA VAL A 40 14.63 36.49 41.49
C VAL A 40 14.33 36.31 40.00
N TYR A 41 14.46 37.37 39.18
CA TYR A 41 14.27 37.30 37.74
C TYR A 41 15.24 36.36 37.07
N ARG A 42 16.53 36.40 37.42
CA ARG A 42 17.56 35.46 36.90
C ARG A 42 17.25 34.02 37.28
N ARG A 43 16.81 33.78 38.50
CA ARG A 43 16.44 32.45 38.99
C ARG A 43 15.20 31.92 38.24
N GLN A 44 14.21 32.77 37.99
CA GLN A 44 13.01 32.41 37.24
C GLN A 44 13.34 32.09 35.78
N LEU A 45 14.20 32.86 35.14
CA LEU A 45 14.67 32.59 33.78
C LEU A 45 15.44 31.27 33.68
N HIS A 46 16.27 30.96 34.69
CA HIS A 46 17.01 29.70 34.73
C HIS A 46 16.03 28.52 34.87
N TRP A 47 15.08 28.64 35.75
CA TRP A 47 14.03 27.61 35.93
C TRP A 47 13.20 27.38 34.67
N GLN A 48 12.82 28.43 33.96
CA GLN A 48 12.09 28.32 32.70
C GLN A 48 12.92 27.63 31.61
N ARG A 49 14.21 27.91 31.54
CA ARG A 49 15.11 27.23 30.60
C ARG A 49 15.26 25.74 30.90
N GLU A 50 15.52 25.40 32.17
CA GLU A 50 15.64 23.99 32.54
C GLU A 50 14.34 23.19 32.30
N THR A 51 13.18 23.81 32.55
CA THR A 51 11.87 23.13 32.29
C THR A 51 11.61 23.00 30.79
N ALA A 52 12.00 23.98 29.97
CA ALA A 52 11.88 23.91 28.52
C ALA A 52 12.78 22.81 27.93
N GLU A 53 14.06 22.76 28.36
CA GLU A 53 15.02 21.72 27.95
C GLU A 53 14.54 20.32 28.32
N ARG A 54 14.04 20.12 29.55
CA ARG A 54 13.49 18.81 29.97
C ARG A 54 12.24 18.43 29.17
N LEU A 55 11.41 19.39 28.81
CA LEU A 55 10.22 19.16 28.00
C LEU A 55 10.60 18.77 26.56
N GLU A 56 11.57 19.48 25.97
CA GLU A 56 12.10 19.17 24.64
C GLU A 56 12.71 17.76 24.61
N ASP A 57 13.55 17.40 25.57
CA ASP A 57 14.13 16.06 25.70
C ASP A 57 13.04 14.98 25.83
N SER A 58 12.02 15.25 26.65
CA SER A 58 10.90 14.33 26.84
C SER A 58 10.09 14.15 25.56
N ILE A 59 9.84 15.24 24.81
CA ILE A 59 9.14 15.19 23.51
C ILE A 59 9.98 14.41 22.49
N GLN A 60 11.28 14.67 22.40
CA GLN A 60 12.16 13.96 21.47
C GLN A 60 12.19 12.46 21.79
N THR A 61 12.36 12.10 23.07
CA THR A 61 12.37 10.70 23.49
C THR A 61 11.06 9.99 23.15
N ARG A 62 9.90 10.62 23.47
CA ARG A 62 8.60 10.03 23.16
C ARG A 62 8.32 9.96 21.67
N THR A 63 8.79 10.96 20.90
CA THR A 63 8.63 10.94 19.44
C THR A 63 9.43 9.80 18.83
N PHE A 64 10.67 9.57 19.32
CA PHE A 64 11.48 8.46 18.88
C PHE A 64 10.87 7.10 19.26
N GLU A 65 10.41 6.93 20.51
CA GLU A 65 9.72 5.70 20.95
C GLU A 65 8.48 5.40 20.11
N LEU A 66 7.68 6.44 19.82
CA LEU A 66 6.49 6.31 18.98
C LEU A 66 6.85 5.89 17.55
N GLN A 67 7.92 6.45 17.01
CA GLN A 67 8.38 6.13 15.65
C GLN A 67 8.88 4.68 15.55
N VAL A 68 9.60 4.20 16.55
CA VAL A 68 10.01 2.80 16.65
C VAL A 68 8.80 1.87 16.75
N ALA A 69 7.82 2.19 17.61
CA ALA A 69 6.61 1.38 17.76
C ALA A 69 5.75 1.34 16.49
N LEU A 70 5.64 2.46 15.77
CA LEU A 70 4.93 2.53 14.48
C LEU A 70 5.63 1.67 13.41
N ASN A 71 6.94 1.70 13.34
CA ASN A 71 7.70 0.86 12.41
C ASN A 71 7.54 -0.64 12.74
N GLU A 72 7.61 -1.00 14.01
CA GLU A 72 7.39 -2.40 14.45
C GLU A 72 5.96 -2.87 14.14
N LEU A 73 4.96 -2.01 14.35
CA LEU A 73 3.57 -2.32 14.01
C LEU A 73 3.38 -2.48 12.49
N ALA A 74 3.98 -1.63 11.68
CA ALA A 74 3.96 -1.73 10.22
C ALA A 74 4.60 -3.04 9.73
N ASP A 75 5.74 -3.44 10.30
CA ASP A 75 6.40 -4.71 9.96
C ASP A 75 5.54 -5.92 10.36
N LYS A 76 4.93 -5.90 11.55
CA LYS A 76 4.02 -6.98 11.98
C LYS A 76 2.79 -7.06 11.09
N ASN A 77 2.19 -5.93 10.71
CA ASN A 77 1.07 -5.92 9.77
C ASN A 77 1.47 -6.48 8.41
N ARG A 78 2.64 -6.11 7.88
CA ARG A 78 3.15 -6.66 6.62
C ARG A 78 3.32 -8.18 6.69
N ILE A 79 3.88 -8.71 7.78
CA ILE A 79 4.02 -10.15 7.99
C ILE A 79 2.66 -10.85 8.04
N LEU A 80 1.68 -10.27 8.73
CA LEU A 80 0.31 -10.79 8.80
C LEU A 80 -0.38 -10.78 7.43
N GLU A 81 -0.22 -9.72 6.65
CA GLU A 81 -0.73 -9.62 5.28
C GLU A 81 -0.07 -10.65 4.35
N GLU A 82 1.26 -10.87 4.47
CA GLU A 82 1.97 -11.91 3.73
C GLU A 82 1.55 -13.34 4.11
N GLN A 83 1.09 -13.55 5.35
CA GLN A 83 0.54 -14.83 5.83
C GLN A 83 -0.92 -15.03 5.44
N ASN A 84 -1.66 -13.94 5.26
CA ASN A 84 -3.05 -14.02 4.79
C ASN A 84 -3.06 -14.26 3.28
N THR A 85 -3.33 -15.49 2.88
CA THR A 85 -3.33 -15.90 1.48
C THR A 85 -4.71 -15.88 0.83
N LEU A 86 -5.75 -15.54 1.58
CA LEU A 86 -7.12 -15.47 1.10
C LEU A 86 -7.60 -14.03 0.96
N ASP A 87 -8.44 -13.79 -0.03
CA ASP A 87 -9.23 -12.55 -0.13
C ASP A 87 -10.47 -12.67 0.75
N ALA A 88 -10.63 -11.74 1.68
CA ALA A 88 -11.68 -11.78 2.70
C ALA A 88 -13.11 -11.68 2.11
N MET A 89 -13.26 -11.02 0.95
CA MET A 89 -14.56 -10.86 0.31
C MET A 89 -14.98 -12.09 -0.51
N SER A 90 -14.09 -12.54 -1.37
CA SER A 90 -14.38 -13.61 -2.33
C SER A 90 -14.09 -15.03 -1.81
N GLY A 91 -13.26 -15.16 -0.76
CA GLY A 91 -12.84 -16.45 -0.20
C GLY A 91 -11.79 -17.20 -1.01
N VAL A 92 -11.46 -16.77 -2.23
CA VAL A 92 -10.38 -17.34 -3.04
C VAL A 92 -9.03 -16.75 -2.64
N ARG A 93 -7.94 -17.17 -3.29
CA ARG A 93 -6.60 -16.60 -3.01
C ARG A 93 -6.53 -15.13 -3.35
N ASN A 94 -5.70 -14.39 -2.62
CA ASN A 94 -5.47 -12.96 -2.89
C ASN A 94 -4.32 -12.73 -3.88
N ARG A 95 -4.12 -11.48 -4.30
CA ARG A 95 -3.07 -11.05 -5.23
C ARG A 95 -1.67 -11.39 -4.72
N ALA A 96 -1.39 -11.20 -3.41
CA ALA A 96 -0.07 -11.50 -2.85
C ALA A 96 0.27 -13.00 -2.98
N TYR A 97 -0.72 -13.88 -2.82
CA TYR A 97 -0.56 -15.29 -3.11
C TYR A 97 -0.28 -15.55 -4.58
N PHE A 98 -1.02 -14.90 -5.50
CA PHE A 98 -0.80 -15.02 -6.95
C PHE A 98 0.63 -14.66 -7.33
N ASP A 99 1.13 -13.50 -6.88
CA ASP A 99 2.46 -12.99 -7.22
C ASP A 99 3.58 -13.94 -6.76
N LYS A 100 3.43 -14.52 -5.58
CA LYS A 100 4.37 -15.51 -5.04
C LYS A 100 4.26 -16.86 -5.77
N LYS A 101 3.03 -17.29 -6.08
CA LYS A 101 2.76 -18.61 -6.66
C LYS A 101 3.18 -18.70 -8.12
N ILE A 102 2.91 -17.67 -8.92
CA ILE A 102 3.31 -17.64 -10.34
C ILE A 102 4.83 -17.78 -10.50
N GLN A 103 5.63 -17.13 -9.65
CA GLN A 103 7.08 -17.25 -9.68
C GLN A 103 7.55 -18.70 -9.38
N ALA A 104 6.90 -19.36 -8.44
CA ALA A 104 7.21 -20.76 -8.11
C ALA A 104 6.84 -21.71 -9.26
N GLU A 105 5.67 -21.51 -9.88
CA GLU A 105 5.21 -22.35 -10.99
C GLU A 105 6.00 -22.09 -12.28
N LEU A 106 6.48 -20.89 -12.55
CA LEU A 106 7.42 -20.58 -13.63
C LEU A 106 8.74 -21.35 -13.49
N LYS A 107 9.32 -21.33 -12.28
CA LYS A 107 10.54 -22.11 -12.00
C LYS A 107 10.30 -23.61 -12.20
N ARG A 108 9.12 -24.06 -11.83
CA ARG A 108 8.71 -25.46 -11.99
C ARG A 108 8.50 -25.82 -13.48
N SER A 109 7.76 -24.99 -14.24
CA SER A 109 7.53 -25.16 -15.67
C SER A 109 8.85 -25.30 -16.43
N ARG A 110 9.81 -24.41 -16.15
CA ARG A 110 11.15 -24.41 -16.73
C ARG A 110 11.93 -25.69 -16.42
N ARG A 111 11.91 -26.13 -15.15
CA ARG A 111 12.63 -27.33 -14.73
C ARG A 111 12.02 -28.61 -15.30
N GLU A 112 10.70 -28.69 -15.33
CA GLU A 112 9.96 -29.89 -15.74
C GLU A 112 9.64 -29.88 -17.23
N GLN A 113 9.95 -28.78 -17.95
CA GLN A 113 9.63 -28.59 -19.37
C GLN A 113 8.14 -28.86 -19.68
N ARG A 114 7.27 -28.33 -18.80
CA ARG A 114 5.83 -28.46 -18.92
C ARG A 114 5.16 -27.10 -19.03
N PRO A 115 4.08 -26.98 -19.82
CA PRO A 115 3.43 -25.71 -20.02
C PRO A 115 2.82 -25.17 -18.71
N LEU A 116 2.88 -23.85 -18.58
CA LEU A 116 2.16 -23.08 -17.56
C LEU A 116 1.18 -22.17 -18.28
N ALA A 117 -0.08 -22.16 -17.86
CA ALA A 117 -1.05 -21.21 -18.39
C ALA A 117 -1.50 -20.21 -17.31
N ILE A 118 -1.75 -18.99 -17.76
CA ILE A 118 -2.34 -17.90 -16.97
C ILE A 118 -3.60 -17.41 -17.67
N VAL A 119 -4.65 -17.17 -16.88
CA VAL A 119 -5.87 -16.50 -17.32
C VAL A 119 -6.04 -15.22 -16.52
N MET A 120 -6.23 -14.11 -17.19
CA MET A 120 -6.74 -12.87 -16.61
C MET A 120 -8.21 -12.73 -16.98
N LEU A 121 -9.06 -12.47 -16.00
CA LEU A 121 -10.51 -12.48 -16.13
C LEU A 121 -11.11 -11.26 -15.45
N ASP A 122 -12.14 -10.67 -16.06
CA ASP A 122 -12.79 -9.47 -15.55
C ASP A 122 -14.30 -9.58 -15.72
N ILE A 123 -15.05 -9.10 -14.73
CA ILE A 123 -16.51 -9.08 -14.77
C ILE A 123 -16.96 -7.90 -15.64
N ASP A 124 -17.60 -8.22 -16.75
CA ASP A 124 -18.05 -7.23 -17.72
C ASP A 124 -19.09 -6.26 -17.10
N HIS A 125 -18.87 -4.96 -17.31
CA HIS A 125 -19.74 -3.89 -16.83
C HIS A 125 -19.98 -3.86 -15.31
N PHE A 126 -19.05 -4.34 -14.50
CA PHE A 126 -19.20 -4.43 -13.04
C PHE A 126 -19.54 -3.10 -12.38
N LYS A 127 -18.95 -1.99 -12.87
CA LYS A 127 -19.35 -0.65 -12.40
C LYS A 127 -20.84 -0.38 -12.58
N GLN A 128 -21.43 -0.76 -13.71
CA GLN A 128 -22.87 -0.59 -13.94
C GLN A 128 -23.72 -1.45 -12.99
N ILE A 129 -23.24 -2.63 -12.62
CA ILE A 129 -23.90 -3.46 -11.60
C ILE A 129 -23.94 -2.71 -10.27
N ASN A 130 -22.82 -2.14 -9.83
CA ASN A 130 -22.75 -1.35 -8.61
C ASN A 130 -23.62 -0.08 -8.68
N ASP A 131 -23.55 0.65 -9.79
CA ASP A 131 -24.29 1.91 -9.97
C ASP A 131 -25.81 1.68 -9.99
N ASN A 132 -26.27 0.56 -10.57
CA ASN A 132 -27.70 0.26 -10.71
C ASN A 132 -28.28 -0.51 -9.51
N HIS A 133 -27.47 -1.35 -8.86
CA HIS A 133 -27.96 -2.34 -7.89
C HIS A 133 -27.29 -2.21 -6.51
N GLY A 134 -26.33 -1.27 -6.37
CA GLY A 134 -25.61 -1.03 -5.12
C GLY A 134 -24.44 -2.00 -4.90
N HIS A 135 -23.53 -1.60 -4.00
CA HIS A 135 -22.29 -2.34 -3.72
C HIS A 135 -22.55 -3.74 -3.13
N LEU A 136 -23.61 -3.92 -2.34
CA LEU A 136 -23.95 -5.24 -1.77
C LEU A 136 -24.26 -6.27 -2.84
N ALA A 137 -24.97 -5.85 -3.92
CA ALA A 137 -25.23 -6.70 -5.08
C ALA A 137 -23.93 -7.04 -5.83
N GLY A 138 -23.04 -6.04 -6.03
CA GLY A 138 -21.72 -6.26 -6.60
C GLY A 138 -20.86 -7.24 -5.79
N ASP A 139 -20.88 -7.11 -4.48
CA ASP A 139 -20.16 -8.02 -3.57
C ASP A 139 -20.70 -9.46 -3.66
N ALA A 140 -22.03 -9.62 -3.80
CA ALA A 140 -22.64 -10.94 -4.00
C ALA A 140 -22.21 -11.54 -5.35
N VAL A 141 -22.14 -10.74 -6.41
CA VAL A 141 -21.64 -11.15 -7.72
C VAL A 141 -20.19 -11.60 -7.65
N ILE A 142 -19.30 -10.82 -6.99
CA ILE A 142 -17.88 -11.19 -6.83
C ILE A 142 -17.76 -12.54 -6.11
N ARG A 143 -18.48 -12.73 -5.00
CA ARG A 143 -18.48 -14.01 -4.26
C ARG A 143 -18.98 -15.17 -5.13
N GLY A 144 -20.08 -14.96 -5.85
CA GLY A 144 -20.67 -15.96 -6.72
C GLY A 144 -19.76 -16.36 -7.89
N VAL A 145 -19.11 -15.38 -8.54
CA VAL A 145 -18.14 -15.62 -9.62
C VAL A 145 -16.93 -16.38 -9.09
N ALA A 146 -16.35 -15.95 -7.94
CA ALA A 146 -15.23 -16.63 -7.31
C ALA A 146 -15.54 -18.11 -7.01
N GLN A 147 -16.68 -18.37 -6.38
CA GLN A 147 -17.13 -19.73 -6.04
C GLN A 147 -17.31 -20.59 -7.29
N ARG A 148 -17.97 -20.05 -8.33
CA ARG A 148 -18.21 -20.76 -9.57
C ARG A 148 -16.92 -21.10 -10.32
N ILE A 149 -15.95 -20.20 -10.35
CA ILE A 149 -14.63 -20.50 -10.89
C ILE A 149 -13.97 -21.61 -10.08
N GLN A 150 -13.98 -21.52 -8.75
CA GLN A 150 -13.36 -22.51 -7.86
C GLN A 150 -13.97 -23.90 -8.04
N ASP A 151 -15.29 -24.00 -8.21
CA ASP A 151 -16.00 -25.28 -8.41
C ASP A 151 -15.64 -25.95 -9.75
N LEU A 152 -15.26 -25.17 -10.75
CA LEU A 152 -14.82 -25.66 -12.06
C LEU A 152 -13.36 -26.10 -12.08
N LEU A 153 -12.54 -25.62 -11.15
CA LEU A 153 -11.13 -26.03 -10.99
C LEU A 153 -11.05 -27.37 -10.27
N LYS A 154 -10.95 -28.46 -11.05
CA LYS A 154 -10.96 -29.85 -10.51
C LYS A 154 -9.62 -30.33 -9.99
N ARG A 155 -8.52 -29.67 -10.36
CA ARG A 155 -7.17 -30.08 -9.96
C ARG A 155 -6.72 -29.28 -8.74
N SER A 156 -6.13 -29.93 -7.76
CA SER A 156 -5.55 -29.27 -6.59
C SER A 156 -4.35 -28.36 -6.92
N SER A 157 -3.81 -28.50 -8.13
CA SER A 157 -2.73 -27.67 -8.67
C SER A 157 -3.20 -26.38 -9.30
N ASP A 158 -4.48 -26.23 -9.56
CA ASP A 158 -5.05 -25.05 -10.22
C ASP A 158 -5.47 -24.03 -9.16
N TYR A 159 -5.17 -22.79 -9.40
CA TYR A 159 -5.42 -21.73 -8.43
C TYR A 159 -6.24 -20.61 -9.05
N VAL A 160 -7.26 -20.17 -8.35
CA VAL A 160 -7.98 -18.92 -8.61
C VAL A 160 -7.61 -17.90 -7.54
N CYS A 161 -7.31 -16.69 -7.99
CA CYS A 161 -6.96 -15.56 -7.15
C CYS A 161 -7.81 -14.35 -7.54
N ARG A 162 -8.23 -13.56 -6.56
CA ARG A 162 -8.74 -12.22 -6.83
C ARG A 162 -7.54 -11.31 -7.03
N TYR A 163 -7.41 -10.77 -8.25
CA TYR A 163 -6.27 -9.95 -8.64
C TYR A 163 -6.44 -8.49 -8.25
N GLY A 164 -7.69 -7.98 -8.29
CA GLY A 164 -8.07 -6.64 -7.85
C GLY A 164 -9.54 -6.39 -8.14
N GLY A 165 -10.24 -5.54 -7.42
CA GLY A 165 -11.61 -5.14 -7.71
C GLY A 165 -12.52 -6.29 -8.16
N GLU A 166 -12.88 -6.27 -9.45
CA GLU A 166 -13.66 -7.28 -10.17
C GLU A 166 -12.81 -8.24 -11.02
N GLU A 167 -11.48 -8.17 -10.89
CA GLU A 167 -10.54 -8.97 -11.67
C GLU A 167 -10.12 -10.23 -10.94
N PHE A 168 -10.06 -11.33 -11.67
CA PHE A 168 -9.56 -12.64 -11.21
C PHE A 168 -8.41 -13.11 -12.08
N ALA A 169 -7.49 -13.85 -11.48
CA ALA A 169 -6.38 -14.48 -12.18
C ALA A 169 -6.31 -15.98 -11.84
N LEU A 170 -6.07 -16.81 -12.86
CA LEU A 170 -5.87 -18.25 -12.66
C LEU A 170 -4.43 -18.61 -12.98
N ILE A 171 -3.88 -19.54 -12.19
CA ILE A 171 -2.59 -20.18 -12.42
C ILE A 171 -2.87 -21.66 -12.67
N LEU A 172 -2.54 -22.14 -13.87
CA LEU A 172 -2.88 -23.48 -14.34
C LEU A 172 -1.60 -24.22 -14.77
N PRO A 173 -0.91 -24.91 -13.85
CA PRO A 173 0.25 -25.72 -14.17
C PRO A 173 -0.11 -26.90 -15.08
N ASN A 174 0.84 -27.32 -15.91
CA ASN A 174 0.69 -28.43 -16.88
C ASN A 174 -0.56 -28.28 -17.79
N THR A 175 -0.83 -27.05 -18.22
CA THR A 175 -1.97 -26.72 -19.08
C THR A 175 -1.44 -25.96 -20.30
N ASP A 176 -1.70 -26.48 -21.47
CA ASP A 176 -1.34 -25.90 -22.75
C ASP A 176 -2.38 -24.92 -23.27
N ALA A 177 -2.17 -24.40 -24.47
CA ALA A 177 -3.02 -23.38 -25.09
C ALA A 177 -4.47 -23.89 -25.33
N GLU A 178 -4.63 -25.15 -25.75
CA GLU A 178 -5.93 -25.73 -26.00
C GLU A 178 -6.68 -25.98 -24.67
N GLY A 179 -5.98 -26.52 -23.68
CA GLY A 179 -6.53 -26.78 -22.35
C GLY A 179 -6.96 -25.52 -21.61
N VAL A 180 -6.16 -24.46 -21.67
CA VAL A 180 -6.53 -23.18 -21.01
C VAL A 180 -7.72 -22.52 -21.70
N LEU A 181 -7.76 -22.54 -23.05
CA LEU A 181 -8.88 -21.99 -23.79
C LEU A 181 -10.19 -22.72 -23.48
N ALA A 182 -10.16 -24.07 -23.49
CA ALA A 182 -11.32 -24.89 -23.16
C ALA A 182 -11.84 -24.62 -21.74
N LEU A 183 -10.95 -24.53 -20.75
CA LEU A 183 -11.32 -24.23 -19.36
C LEU A 183 -11.89 -22.82 -19.22
N ALA A 184 -11.26 -21.83 -19.82
CA ALA A 184 -11.71 -20.43 -19.76
C ALA A 184 -13.08 -20.25 -20.42
N GLU A 185 -13.35 -20.91 -21.55
CA GLU A 185 -14.67 -20.92 -22.20
C GLU A 185 -15.72 -21.64 -21.34
N GLN A 186 -15.36 -22.74 -20.68
CA GLN A 186 -16.26 -23.42 -19.75
C GLN A 186 -16.64 -22.50 -18.57
N ILE A 187 -15.69 -21.75 -18.02
CA ILE A 187 -15.94 -20.76 -16.97
C ILE A 187 -16.86 -19.66 -17.47
N ARG A 188 -16.53 -19.07 -18.63
CA ARG A 188 -17.35 -18.01 -19.24
C ARG A 188 -18.79 -18.46 -19.47
N HIS A 189 -18.97 -19.62 -20.05
CA HIS A 189 -20.30 -20.20 -20.35
C HIS A 189 -21.09 -20.45 -19.08
N SER A 190 -20.49 -21.07 -18.08
CA SER A 190 -21.13 -21.31 -16.78
C SER A 190 -21.58 -20.01 -16.09
N ILE A 191 -20.76 -18.94 -16.17
CA ILE A 191 -21.12 -17.64 -15.59
C ILE A 191 -22.26 -17.00 -16.36
N ALA A 192 -22.25 -17.07 -17.70
CA ALA A 192 -23.27 -16.44 -18.54
C ALA A 192 -24.65 -17.16 -18.47
N GLU A 193 -24.67 -18.49 -18.30
CA GLU A 193 -25.91 -19.26 -18.30
C GLU A 193 -26.70 -19.18 -16.99
N GLN A 194 -26.02 -19.03 -15.87
CA GLN A 194 -26.67 -19.08 -14.56
C GLN A 194 -26.54 -17.73 -13.85
N PRO A 195 -27.66 -17.01 -13.68
CA PRO A 195 -27.67 -15.77 -12.91
C PRO A 195 -27.20 -15.98 -11.49
N PHE A 196 -26.72 -14.89 -10.88
CA PHE A 196 -26.27 -14.88 -9.48
C PHE A 196 -27.37 -14.34 -8.59
N ASP A 197 -27.69 -15.07 -7.53
CA ASP A 197 -28.66 -14.64 -6.52
C ASP A 197 -28.09 -13.49 -5.69
N THR A 198 -28.85 -12.41 -5.62
CA THR A 198 -28.53 -11.23 -4.81
C THR A 198 -29.76 -10.84 -3.98
N GLU A 199 -29.58 -9.95 -3.00
CA GLU A 199 -30.69 -9.47 -2.16
C GLU A 199 -31.82 -8.80 -2.95
N ILE A 200 -31.51 -8.32 -4.17
CA ILE A 200 -32.48 -7.66 -5.06
C ILE A 200 -33.03 -8.56 -6.18
N GLY A 201 -32.65 -9.84 -6.19
CA GLY A 201 -33.01 -10.82 -7.19
C GLY A 201 -31.84 -11.38 -7.98
N ALA A 202 -32.14 -12.20 -8.99
CA ALA A 202 -31.14 -12.87 -9.81
C ALA A 202 -30.54 -11.91 -10.86
N LEU A 203 -29.23 -11.77 -10.91
CA LEU A 203 -28.49 -10.92 -11.85
C LEU A 203 -27.74 -11.77 -12.88
N ALA A 204 -28.00 -11.51 -14.16
CA ALA A 204 -27.18 -12.05 -15.24
C ALA A 204 -25.85 -11.29 -15.36
N VAL A 205 -24.76 -12.03 -15.39
CA VAL A 205 -23.40 -11.46 -15.42
C VAL A 205 -22.60 -12.14 -16.53
N HIS A 206 -21.73 -11.40 -17.16
CA HIS A 206 -20.79 -11.90 -18.15
C HIS A 206 -19.36 -11.60 -17.73
N ILE A 207 -18.43 -12.33 -18.31
CA ILE A 207 -16.99 -12.13 -18.09
C ILE A 207 -16.26 -12.10 -19.42
N SER A 208 -15.20 -11.33 -19.46
CA SER A 208 -14.17 -11.39 -20.50
C SER A 208 -12.92 -12.03 -19.93
N ALA A 209 -12.24 -12.87 -20.71
CA ALA A 209 -11.01 -13.52 -20.28
C ALA A 209 -9.92 -13.46 -21.33
N GLY A 210 -8.67 -13.28 -20.89
CA GLY A 210 -7.47 -13.38 -21.69
C GLY A 210 -6.60 -14.51 -21.18
N CYS A 211 -6.15 -15.38 -22.07
CA CYS A 211 -5.35 -16.55 -21.78
C CYS A 211 -3.98 -16.45 -22.38
N PHE A 212 -2.98 -16.98 -21.69
CA PHE A 212 -1.65 -17.22 -22.23
C PHE A 212 -1.12 -18.54 -21.68
N ALA A 213 -0.49 -19.35 -22.55
CA ALA A 213 0.12 -20.62 -22.14
C ALA A 213 1.44 -20.82 -22.89
N SER A 214 2.49 -21.18 -22.17
CA SER A 214 3.79 -21.51 -22.73
C SER A 214 4.63 -22.36 -21.77
N ILE A 215 5.64 -23.04 -22.30
CA ILE A 215 6.74 -23.56 -21.47
C ILE A 215 7.65 -22.35 -21.15
N ALA A 216 7.95 -22.13 -19.89
CA ALA A 216 8.75 -21.00 -19.47
C ALA A 216 10.18 -21.11 -20.01
N GLY A 217 10.59 -20.23 -20.91
CA GLY A 217 11.96 -20.09 -21.38
C GLY A 217 12.91 -19.54 -20.30
N SER A 218 14.23 -19.58 -20.54
CA SER A 218 15.25 -19.12 -19.58
C SER A 218 15.07 -17.65 -19.17
N GLU A 219 14.75 -16.80 -20.13
CA GLU A 219 14.62 -15.35 -19.95
C GLU A 219 13.22 -14.88 -19.57
N MET A 220 12.19 -15.73 -19.76
CA MET A 220 10.80 -15.35 -19.46
C MET A 220 10.59 -15.16 -17.97
N VAL A 221 9.94 -14.08 -17.59
CA VAL A 221 9.57 -13.75 -16.21
C VAL A 221 8.04 -13.74 -16.00
N SER A 222 7.58 -13.63 -14.76
CA SER A 222 6.13 -13.66 -14.45
C SER A 222 5.37 -12.52 -15.14
N THR A 223 5.98 -11.37 -15.26
CA THR A 223 5.39 -10.21 -15.94
C THR A 223 5.07 -10.46 -17.41
N ASP A 224 5.85 -11.29 -18.10
CA ASP A 224 5.61 -11.60 -19.52
C ASP A 224 4.34 -12.42 -19.69
N PHE A 225 4.13 -13.42 -18.81
CA PHE A 225 2.91 -14.24 -18.79
C PHE A 225 1.68 -13.40 -18.46
N ILE A 226 1.77 -12.55 -17.42
CA ILE A 226 0.67 -11.67 -17.00
C ILE A 226 0.35 -10.68 -18.14
N HIS A 227 1.37 -10.05 -18.70
CA HIS A 227 1.19 -9.06 -19.77
C HIS A 227 0.55 -9.66 -21.03
N ALA A 228 0.98 -10.86 -21.43
CA ALA A 228 0.40 -11.55 -22.57
C ALA A 228 -1.08 -11.91 -22.33
N ALA A 229 -1.44 -12.40 -21.13
CA ALA A 229 -2.82 -12.70 -20.78
C ALA A 229 -3.67 -11.41 -20.68
N ASP A 230 -3.12 -10.33 -20.12
CA ASP A 230 -3.80 -9.03 -19.99
C ASP A 230 -4.07 -8.38 -21.37
N GLN A 231 -3.11 -8.44 -22.29
CA GLN A 231 -3.34 -8.02 -23.68
C GLN A 231 -4.48 -8.80 -24.35
N ALA A 232 -4.55 -10.11 -24.12
CA ALA A 232 -5.65 -10.92 -24.63
C ALA A 232 -6.97 -10.55 -23.99
N LEU A 233 -7.01 -10.26 -22.66
CA LEU A 233 -8.18 -9.76 -21.97
C LEU A 233 -8.64 -8.40 -22.54
N TYR A 234 -7.72 -7.49 -22.79
CA TYR A 234 -8.04 -6.23 -23.44
C TYR A 234 -8.69 -6.42 -24.81
N LEU A 235 -8.17 -7.34 -25.62
CA LEU A 235 -8.79 -7.71 -26.91
C LEU A 235 -10.18 -8.30 -26.73
N ALA A 236 -10.42 -9.13 -25.71
CA ALA A 236 -11.74 -9.66 -25.40
C ALA A 236 -12.73 -8.53 -25.05
N LYS A 237 -12.32 -7.58 -24.20
CA LYS A 237 -13.13 -6.43 -23.81
C LYS A 237 -13.46 -5.52 -25.01
N THR A 238 -12.51 -5.24 -25.88
CA THR A 238 -12.70 -4.34 -27.04
C THR A 238 -13.41 -4.99 -28.21
N SER A 239 -13.40 -6.33 -28.33
CA SER A 239 -14.07 -7.10 -29.39
C SER A 239 -15.52 -7.48 -29.06
N GLY A 240 -16.15 -6.85 -28.05
CA GLY A 240 -17.57 -7.04 -27.73
C GLY A 240 -17.84 -7.72 -26.40
N ARG A 241 -16.82 -8.00 -25.58
CA ARG A 241 -16.94 -8.64 -24.26
C ARG A 241 -17.53 -10.06 -24.31
N ASN A 242 -17.82 -10.65 -23.17
CA ASN A 242 -18.38 -12.00 -23.02
C ASN A 242 -17.67 -13.02 -23.93
N GLN A 243 -16.37 -13.05 -23.94
CA GLN A 243 -15.54 -13.92 -24.77
C GLN A 243 -14.17 -14.18 -24.13
N VAL A 244 -13.53 -15.23 -24.63
CA VAL A 244 -12.18 -15.59 -24.28
C VAL A 244 -11.25 -15.30 -25.48
N LYS A 245 -10.06 -14.75 -25.20
CA LYS A 245 -8.99 -14.59 -26.19
C LYS A 245 -7.74 -15.27 -25.71
N LEU A 246 -7.03 -15.92 -26.64
CA LEU A 246 -5.73 -16.52 -26.41
C LEU A 246 -4.66 -15.60 -26.99
N SER A 247 -3.64 -15.27 -26.19
CA SER A 247 -2.46 -14.57 -26.70
C SER A 247 -1.56 -15.52 -27.49
N MET A 248 -1.21 -15.11 -28.70
CA MET A 248 -0.31 -15.85 -29.61
C MET A 248 1.15 -15.38 -29.52
N ALA A 249 1.48 -14.50 -28.59
CA ALA A 249 2.77 -13.78 -28.55
C ALA A 249 4.01 -14.68 -28.46
N ALA A 250 3.90 -15.91 -27.94
CA ALA A 250 5.03 -16.82 -27.80
C ALA A 250 5.19 -17.84 -28.96
N VAL A 251 4.21 -17.95 -29.86
CA VAL A 251 4.30 -18.90 -31.00
C VAL A 251 5.17 -18.33 -32.12
N VAL A 252 5.29 -17.00 -32.20
CA VAL A 252 6.03 -16.33 -33.28
C VAL A 252 7.55 -16.46 -33.12
N GLU A 253 8.10 -16.45 -31.90
CA GLU A 253 9.54 -16.59 -31.68
C GLU A 253 10.02 -18.03 -31.88
N ALA A 254 9.22 -19.03 -31.46
CA ALA A 254 9.60 -20.45 -31.66
C ALA A 254 9.57 -20.87 -33.15
N THR A 255 8.68 -20.30 -33.98
CA THR A 255 8.61 -20.55 -35.41
C THR A 255 9.65 -19.77 -36.20
N ALA A 256 10.06 -18.58 -35.77
CA ALA A 256 11.12 -17.80 -36.40
C ALA A 256 12.48 -18.49 -36.26
N VAL A 257 12.80 -19.05 -35.09
CA VAL A 257 14.06 -19.81 -34.89
C VAL A 257 14.08 -21.13 -35.64
N ALA A 258 12.91 -21.79 -35.84
CA ALA A 258 12.83 -23.04 -36.63
C ALA A 258 12.97 -22.81 -38.16
N VAL A 259 12.60 -21.62 -38.66
CA VAL A 259 12.70 -21.28 -40.09
C VAL A 259 14.12 -20.80 -40.44
N GLU A 260 14.84 -20.14 -39.54
CA GLU A 260 16.24 -19.77 -39.77
C GLU A 260 17.20 -20.96 -39.70
N GLY A 261 16.91 -22.00 -38.90
CA GLY A 261 17.74 -23.21 -38.79
C GLY A 261 17.68 -24.15 -40.01
N THR A 262 16.67 -24.03 -40.88
CA THR A 262 16.51 -24.89 -42.06
C THR A 262 17.09 -24.30 -43.36
N HIS A 263 17.55 -23.06 -43.34
CA HIS A 263 18.13 -22.42 -44.53
C HIS A 263 19.66 -22.61 -44.65
N ASP A 264 20.35 -23.01 -43.57
CA ASP A 264 21.82 -23.19 -43.59
C ASP A 264 22.29 -24.62 -43.91
N GLU A 265 21.37 -25.61 -44.03
CA GLU A 265 21.73 -26.98 -44.40
C GLU A 265 21.60 -27.30 -45.89
N LEU A 266 21.23 -26.34 -46.75
CA LEU A 266 21.07 -26.57 -48.21
C LEU A 266 22.13 -25.88 -49.08
N VAL A 267 23.21 -25.34 -48.50
CA VAL A 267 24.33 -24.77 -49.22
C VAL A 267 25.64 -25.28 -48.65
N ASN A 268 25.95 -26.56 -48.85
CA ASN A 268 27.30 -27.13 -48.87
C ASN A 268 27.31 -28.42 -49.67
#